data_36d4434e74187ec0d93f9d3764df119f
#
_entry.id   36d4434e74187ec0d93f9d3764df119f
#
_cell.length_a   1.000
_cell.length_b   1.000
_cell.length_c   1.000
_cell.angle_alpha   90.00
_cell.angle_beta   90.00
_cell.angle_gamma   90.00
#
_symmetry.space_group_name_H-M   'P 1'
#
loop_
_entity.id
_entity.type
_entity.pdbx_description
1 polymer ?
#
loop_
_entity_poly.entity_id
_entity_poly.type
_entity_poly.pdbx_seq_one_letter_code
_entity_poly.pdbx_strand_id
1 'polypeptide(L)'
;GGRNRWRSIIRKGISKMNIVVLAGGLSPERDVSLSTGTMVTNALRQKGHNAILADLFLGVQNLPENLVDAFAVDGLLPPFSVPEAAPDLSAVRASRDNGFSAQIGSGILELCRAADVTFLALHGGIGENGILQAFFDLSDVKYTGSPSIGCALAMDKAVSKSLFRDEGIDTAKWTVVHRGQPLEADFFPVPCVVKPNSGGSSIGVTIVRDPQSLLAAVNEGFRYESELIIEEYVCGIELSAGVLGCGDELSALPLIEIVPKHGFYDYQHKYQKGWTDEIVPARISEDLTKKIQTLAVSAFRALKLDVYARVDFLLTPEGRAVCLEANTLPGMTPTSLLPQEAEKIGLDYASLCETIVSHSLGRYDKE
;
A
#
# COMPACT_ATOMS: atom_id res chain seq x y z
N GLY A 1 -28.83 4.10 -11.41
CA GLY A 1 -28.43 2.71 -11.13
C GLY A 1 -27.22 2.52 -10.24
N GLY A 2 -26.46 3.57 -9.83
CA GLY A 2 -25.17 3.38 -9.14
C GLY A 2 -25.25 2.97 -7.66
N ARG A 3 -26.32 3.27 -6.95
CA ARG A 3 -26.40 3.04 -5.48
C ARG A 3 -26.55 1.57 -5.06
N ASN A 4 -26.93 0.67 -5.94
CA ASN A 4 -27.11 -0.75 -5.59
C ASN A 4 -25.82 -1.59 -5.75
N ARG A 5 -24.83 -1.10 -6.52
CA ARG A 5 -23.58 -1.82 -6.82
C ARG A 5 -22.67 -2.00 -5.60
N TRP A 6 -22.70 -1.04 -4.67
CA TRP A 6 -21.81 -0.99 -3.51
C TRP A 6 -22.40 -1.63 -2.25
N ARG A 7 -23.72 -1.95 -2.23
CA ARG A 7 -24.39 -2.54 -1.06
C ARG A 7 -23.90 -3.94 -0.72
N SER A 8 -23.39 -4.70 -1.70
CA SER A 8 -22.81 -6.02 -1.46
C SER A 8 -21.42 -5.95 -0.83
N ILE A 9 -20.66 -4.89 -1.11
CA ILE A 9 -19.30 -4.68 -0.56
C ILE A 9 -19.36 -4.24 0.90
N ILE A 10 -20.37 -3.43 1.26
CA ILE A 10 -20.56 -2.93 2.63
C ILE A 10 -21.23 -4.05 3.44
N ARG A 11 -20.42 -4.87 4.11
CA ARG A 11 -20.94 -5.87 5.04
C ARG A 11 -21.53 -5.20 6.28
N LYS A 12 -22.62 -5.73 6.79
CA LYS A 12 -23.17 -5.31 8.09
C LYS A 12 -22.20 -5.72 9.19
N GLY A 13 -22.12 -4.90 10.25
CA GLY A 13 -21.18 -5.07 11.36
C GLY A 13 -20.97 -6.53 11.79
N ILE A 14 -19.72 -6.89 11.97
CA ILE A 14 -19.29 -8.19 12.45
C ILE A 14 -19.36 -8.25 13.98
N SER A 15 -19.35 -9.47 14.53
CA SER A 15 -19.28 -9.63 16.00
C SER A 15 -18.03 -9.01 16.58
N LYS A 16 -18.08 -8.65 17.88
CA LYS A 16 -16.92 -8.09 18.60
C LYS A 16 -15.74 -9.06 18.50
N MET A 17 -14.55 -8.52 18.15
CA MET A 17 -13.32 -9.27 17.91
C MET A 17 -12.15 -8.68 18.68
N ASN A 18 -11.15 -9.51 18.91
CA ASN A 18 -9.80 -9.14 19.36
C ASN A 18 -8.92 -8.93 18.14
N ILE A 19 -8.44 -7.72 17.91
CA ILE A 19 -7.70 -7.33 16.70
C ILE A 19 -6.35 -6.74 17.09
N VAL A 20 -5.27 -7.27 16.53
CA VAL A 20 -3.96 -6.61 16.58
C VAL A 20 -3.86 -5.70 15.35
N VAL A 21 -3.59 -4.43 15.55
CA VAL A 21 -3.21 -3.50 14.49
C VAL A 21 -1.69 -3.39 14.49
N LEU A 22 -1.07 -3.93 13.47
CA LEU A 22 0.38 -4.01 13.37
C LEU A 22 0.91 -2.85 12.54
N ALA A 23 1.76 -2.02 13.14
CA ALA A 23 2.30 -0.81 12.53
C ALA A 23 3.80 -0.64 12.81
N GLY A 24 4.40 0.47 12.42
CA GLY A 24 5.81 0.77 12.63
C GLY A 24 6.73 -0.04 11.72
N GLY A 25 7.53 -0.92 12.29
CA GLY A 25 8.54 -1.68 11.55
C GLY A 25 9.79 -0.86 11.22
N LEU A 26 10.61 -1.36 10.29
CA LEU A 26 11.85 -0.72 9.82
C LEU A 26 11.73 -0.36 8.35
N SER A 27 10.96 0.65 8.04
CA SER A 27 10.88 1.24 6.70
C SER A 27 11.00 2.76 6.78
N PRO A 28 11.36 3.46 5.70
CA PRO A 28 11.33 4.92 5.67
C PRO A 28 9.94 5.52 5.95
N GLU A 29 8.88 4.72 5.82
CA GLU A 29 7.48 5.11 6.06
C GLU A 29 6.98 4.71 7.46
N ARG A 30 7.91 4.39 8.39
CA ARG A 30 7.58 3.98 9.76
C ARG A 30 6.60 4.91 10.47
N ASP A 31 6.83 6.21 10.43
CA ASP A 31 6.02 7.18 11.15
C ASP A 31 4.62 7.34 10.53
N VAL A 32 4.53 7.23 9.20
CA VAL A 32 3.26 7.16 8.48
C VAL A 32 2.48 5.90 8.89
N SER A 33 3.17 4.77 9.02
CA SER A 33 2.60 3.51 9.49
C SER A 33 2.06 3.63 10.92
N LEU A 34 2.79 4.25 11.85
CA LEU A 34 2.32 4.48 13.22
C LEU A 34 1.09 5.39 13.27
N SER A 35 1.06 6.41 12.45
CA SER A 35 -0.13 7.28 12.29
C SER A 35 -1.32 6.48 11.77
N THR A 36 -1.15 5.73 10.69
CA THR A 36 -2.15 4.83 10.13
C THR A 36 -2.66 3.84 11.18
N GLY A 37 -1.75 3.15 11.86
CA GLY A 37 -2.09 2.16 12.89
C GLY A 37 -2.88 2.74 14.05
N THR A 38 -2.52 3.94 14.51
CA THR A 38 -3.26 4.66 15.56
C THR A 38 -4.69 4.96 15.11
N MET A 39 -4.88 5.47 13.90
CA MET A 39 -6.21 5.82 13.38
C MET A 39 -7.07 4.57 13.13
N VAL A 40 -6.51 3.52 12.55
CA VAL A 40 -7.20 2.23 12.35
C VAL A 40 -7.61 1.61 13.68
N THR A 41 -6.73 1.61 14.68
CA THR A 41 -7.03 1.10 16.02
C THR A 41 -8.23 1.84 16.63
N ASN A 42 -8.22 3.17 16.55
CA ASN A 42 -9.31 3.99 17.06
C ASN A 42 -10.62 3.75 16.29
N ALA A 43 -10.55 3.60 14.97
CA ALA A 43 -11.73 3.31 14.14
C ALA A 43 -12.36 1.95 14.48
N LEU A 44 -11.55 0.92 14.67
CA LEU A 44 -12.01 -0.42 15.08
C LEU A 44 -12.58 -0.40 16.51
N ARG A 45 -11.98 0.35 17.44
CA ARG A 45 -12.56 0.55 18.79
C ARG A 45 -13.91 1.26 18.77
N GLN A 46 -14.07 2.27 17.89
CA GLN A 46 -15.37 2.95 17.70
C GLN A 46 -16.45 1.98 17.17
N LYS A 47 -16.06 0.93 16.44
CA LYS A 47 -16.95 -0.15 15.99
C LYS A 47 -17.21 -1.20 17.07
N GLY A 48 -16.61 -1.08 18.25
CA GLY A 48 -16.82 -1.96 19.39
C GLY A 48 -15.86 -3.15 19.47
N HIS A 49 -14.83 -3.21 18.62
CA HIS A 49 -13.80 -4.25 18.69
C HIS A 49 -12.76 -3.95 19.77
N ASN A 50 -12.13 -4.99 20.30
CA ASN A 50 -10.96 -4.87 21.16
C ASN A 50 -9.70 -4.78 20.27
N ALA A 51 -9.31 -3.58 19.86
CA ALA A 51 -8.18 -3.37 18.97
C ALA A 51 -6.94 -2.88 19.74
N ILE A 52 -5.78 -3.49 19.49
CA ILE A 52 -4.49 -3.15 20.10
C ILE A 52 -3.52 -2.71 19.01
N LEU A 53 -2.86 -1.57 19.21
CA LEU A 53 -1.74 -1.15 18.37
C LEU A 53 -0.44 -1.81 18.86
N ALA A 54 0.28 -2.46 17.95
CA ALA A 54 1.59 -3.05 18.23
C ALA A 54 2.61 -2.64 17.17
N ASP A 55 3.83 -2.35 17.62
CA ASP A 55 4.95 -2.03 16.73
C ASP A 55 5.65 -3.31 16.30
N LEU A 56 5.67 -3.57 14.97
CA LEU A 56 6.26 -4.78 14.40
C LEU A 56 7.72 -4.99 14.82
N PHE A 57 8.52 -3.92 14.85
CA PHE A 57 9.95 -4.03 15.15
C PHE A 57 10.24 -3.95 16.64
N LEU A 58 9.66 -3.00 17.36
CA LEU A 58 9.93 -2.83 18.79
C LEU A 58 9.35 -3.97 19.61
N GLY A 59 8.28 -4.60 19.13
CA GLY A 59 7.61 -5.69 19.83
C GLY A 59 6.71 -5.22 20.97
N VAL A 60 6.27 -6.16 21.76
CA VAL A 60 5.44 -5.93 22.95
C VAL A 60 6.16 -6.50 24.17
N GLN A 61 6.42 -5.63 25.15
CA GLN A 61 6.99 -6.03 26.43
C GLN A 61 5.87 -6.35 27.42
N ASN A 62 6.16 -7.26 28.38
CA ASN A 62 5.25 -7.58 29.48
C ASN A 62 3.87 -8.06 29.05
N LEU A 63 3.82 -9.00 28.11
CA LEU A 63 2.56 -9.68 27.78
C LEU A 63 2.00 -10.36 29.02
N PRO A 64 0.68 -10.32 29.28
CA PRO A 64 0.04 -11.04 30.37
C PRO A 64 0.16 -12.56 30.14
N GLU A 65 0.15 -13.34 31.22
CA GLU A 65 0.17 -14.82 31.13
C GLU A 65 -0.99 -15.35 30.28
N ASN A 66 -2.19 -14.79 30.48
CA ASN A 66 -3.33 -15.02 29.61
C ASN A 66 -3.36 -13.92 28.54
N LEU A 67 -2.97 -14.25 27.32
CA LEU A 67 -2.88 -13.29 26.21
C LEU A 67 -4.22 -12.61 25.84
N VAL A 68 -5.36 -13.23 26.18
CA VAL A 68 -6.68 -12.62 25.96
C VAL A 68 -6.83 -11.35 26.80
N ASP A 69 -6.21 -11.29 27.97
CA ASP A 69 -6.28 -10.12 28.85
C ASP A 69 -5.56 -8.88 28.25
N ALA A 70 -4.64 -9.10 27.30
CA ALA A 70 -4.03 -8.00 26.56
C ALA A 70 -5.06 -7.18 25.77
N PHE A 71 -6.18 -7.79 25.38
CA PHE A 71 -7.25 -7.14 24.61
C PHE A 71 -8.28 -6.43 25.49
N ALA A 72 -8.14 -6.45 26.81
CA ALA A 72 -8.96 -5.66 27.74
C ALA A 72 -8.50 -4.20 27.72
N VAL A 73 -8.80 -3.49 26.64
CA VAL A 73 -8.37 -2.11 26.39
C VAL A 73 -9.58 -1.16 26.35
N ASP A 74 -9.43 -0.01 27.00
CA ASP A 74 -10.44 1.03 27.03
C ASP A 74 -9.95 2.35 26.41
N GLY A 75 -10.89 3.13 25.90
CA GLY A 75 -10.63 4.47 25.37
C GLY A 75 -9.97 4.48 23.99
N LEU A 76 -9.65 5.68 23.52
CA LEU A 76 -8.99 5.91 22.25
C LEU A 76 -7.50 6.21 22.48
N LEU A 77 -6.67 5.82 21.52
CA LEU A 77 -5.27 6.21 21.51
C LEU A 77 -5.13 7.71 21.19
N PRO A 78 -4.16 8.40 21.78
CA PRO A 78 -3.85 9.77 21.40
C PRO A 78 -3.40 9.82 19.93
N PRO A 79 -3.66 10.95 19.22
CA PRO A 79 -3.23 11.08 17.85
C PRO A 79 -1.69 11.02 17.73
N PHE A 80 -1.21 10.30 16.73
CA PHE A 80 0.21 10.28 16.37
C PHE A 80 0.46 11.32 15.27
N SER A 81 1.38 12.25 15.52
CA SER A 81 1.80 13.25 14.53
C SER A 81 3.04 12.75 13.77
N VAL A 82 2.95 12.67 12.45
CA VAL A 82 4.10 12.31 11.60
C VAL A 82 5.09 13.47 11.63
N PRO A 83 6.37 13.25 12.02
CA PRO A 83 7.41 14.28 11.98
C PRO A 83 7.70 14.73 10.54
N GLU A 84 8.21 15.96 10.36
CA GLU A 84 8.65 16.45 9.05
C GLU A 84 9.91 15.71 8.55
N ALA A 85 10.80 15.33 9.46
CA ALA A 85 11.99 14.56 9.15
C ALA A 85 11.68 13.06 9.03
N ALA A 86 12.33 12.41 8.06
CA ALA A 86 12.26 10.95 7.96
C ALA A 86 12.79 10.27 9.24
N PRO A 87 12.25 9.10 9.62
CA PRO A 87 12.65 8.39 10.82
C PRO A 87 14.14 7.96 10.76
N ASP A 88 14.86 8.17 11.87
CA ASP A 88 16.21 7.60 12.03
C ASP A 88 16.10 6.10 12.34
N LEU A 89 16.15 5.29 11.31
CA LEU A 89 16.07 3.83 11.43
C LEU A 89 17.25 3.23 12.19
N SER A 90 18.39 3.91 12.23
CA SER A 90 19.56 3.47 13.02
C SER A 90 19.29 3.64 14.50
N ALA A 91 18.72 4.77 14.92
CA ALA A 91 18.28 5.00 16.29
C ALA A 91 17.17 4.03 16.70
N VAL A 92 16.19 3.76 15.80
CA VAL A 92 15.15 2.74 16.07
C VAL A 92 15.75 1.36 16.27
N ARG A 93 16.75 0.95 15.46
CA ARG A 93 17.47 -0.32 15.66
C ARG A 93 18.19 -0.36 17.00
N ALA A 94 18.86 0.72 17.36
CA ALA A 94 19.63 0.82 18.61
C ALA A 94 18.74 0.84 19.87
N SER A 95 17.48 1.30 19.74
CA SER A 95 16.54 1.34 20.86
C SER A 95 16.04 -0.04 21.32
N ARG A 96 16.33 -1.09 20.56
CA ARG A 96 15.98 -2.46 20.89
C ARG A 96 17.13 -3.15 21.61
N ASP A 97 16.99 -3.30 22.90
CA ASP A 97 18.06 -3.64 23.88
C ASP A 97 18.70 -5.03 23.77
N ASN A 98 18.28 -5.91 22.87
CA ASN A 98 18.69 -7.32 22.95
C ASN A 98 19.68 -7.76 21.87
N GLY A 99 20.22 -6.86 21.05
CA GLY A 99 21.16 -7.19 19.96
C GLY A 99 20.56 -8.12 18.88
N PHE A 100 19.27 -8.43 18.98
CA PHE A 100 18.58 -9.33 18.08
C PHE A 100 18.27 -8.62 16.75
N SER A 101 18.78 -9.15 15.65
CA SER A 101 18.68 -8.53 14.32
C SER A 101 17.37 -8.79 13.59
N ALA A 102 16.47 -9.61 14.16
CA ALA A 102 15.21 -9.95 13.51
C ALA A 102 14.33 -8.73 13.26
N GLN A 103 13.60 -8.75 12.16
CA GLN A 103 12.66 -7.70 11.75
C GLN A 103 11.38 -7.66 12.60
N ILE A 104 11.06 -8.76 13.31
CA ILE A 104 9.88 -8.91 14.15
C ILE A 104 10.32 -8.87 15.61
N GLY A 105 9.69 -7.99 16.40
CA GLY A 105 9.94 -7.83 17.82
C GLY A 105 9.38 -8.97 18.67
N SER A 106 9.88 -9.07 19.90
CA SER A 106 9.40 -10.06 20.88
C SER A 106 7.90 -9.86 21.16
N GLY A 107 7.17 -10.95 21.41
CA GLY A 107 5.76 -10.94 21.77
C GLY A 107 4.79 -10.66 20.62
N ILE A 108 5.27 -10.28 19.43
CA ILE A 108 4.39 -9.97 18.27
C ILE A 108 3.69 -11.24 17.79
N LEU A 109 4.40 -12.33 17.58
CA LEU A 109 3.81 -13.57 17.09
C LEU A 109 2.76 -14.12 18.06
N GLU A 110 3.09 -14.15 19.33
CA GLU A 110 2.21 -14.61 20.41
C GLU A 110 0.94 -13.78 20.47
N LEU A 111 1.07 -12.45 20.40
CA LEU A 111 -0.07 -11.53 20.40
C LEU A 111 -0.95 -11.69 19.16
N CYS A 112 -0.33 -11.78 17.96
CA CYS A 112 -1.07 -11.98 16.71
C CYS A 112 -1.80 -13.32 16.67
N ARG A 113 -1.24 -14.38 17.26
CA ARG A 113 -1.90 -15.70 17.40
C ARG A 113 -3.08 -15.69 18.35
N ALA A 114 -3.04 -14.83 19.37
CA ALA A 114 -4.13 -14.69 20.33
C ALA A 114 -5.28 -13.80 19.80
N ALA A 115 -5.07 -13.09 18.71
CA ALA A 115 -6.07 -12.26 18.06
C ALA A 115 -6.95 -13.08 17.11
N ASP A 116 -8.18 -12.61 16.87
CA ASP A 116 -9.04 -13.14 15.82
C ASP A 116 -8.48 -12.83 14.42
N VAL A 117 -7.83 -11.65 14.29
CA VAL A 117 -7.17 -11.19 13.06
C VAL A 117 -6.14 -10.11 13.36
N THR A 118 -5.10 -10.04 12.52
CA THR A 118 -4.09 -8.96 12.53
C THR A 118 -4.35 -7.99 11.38
N PHE A 119 -4.66 -6.73 11.69
CA PHE A 119 -4.77 -5.67 10.69
C PHE A 119 -3.37 -5.14 10.35
N LEU A 120 -2.96 -5.26 9.08
CA LEU A 120 -1.66 -4.77 8.62
C LEU A 120 -1.76 -3.29 8.26
N ALA A 121 -1.28 -2.42 9.15
CA ALA A 121 -1.18 -0.97 8.96
C ALA A 121 0.27 -0.53 8.66
N LEU A 122 1.03 -1.42 8.01
CA LEU A 122 2.42 -1.23 7.63
C LEU A 122 2.54 -0.54 6.27
N HIS A 123 3.67 0.12 6.02
CA HIS A 123 4.01 0.70 4.74
C HIS A 123 5.46 0.39 4.40
N GLY A 124 5.69 -0.08 3.17
CA GLY A 124 7.01 -0.46 2.66
C GLY A 124 7.62 -1.69 3.32
N GLY A 125 8.82 -2.04 2.86
CA GLY A 125 9.62 -3.12 3.43
C GLY A 125 8.92 -4.46 3.50
N ILE A 126 9.16 -5.20 4.58
CA ILE A 126 8.60 -6.55 4.77
C ILE A 126 7.08 -6.58 4.93
N GLY A 127 6.45 -5.44 5.22
CA GLY A 127 5.00 -5.33 5.34
C GLY A 127 4.29 -5.48 3.99
N GLU A 128 4.92 -5.01 2.90
CA GLU A 128 4.31 -4.96 1.56
C GLU A 128 4.89 -5.96 0.55
N ASN A 129 6.06 -6.56 0.83
CA ASN A 129 6.75 -7.44 -0.14
C ASN A 129 6.37 -8.92 -0.03
N GLY A 130 5.41 -9.29 0.80
CA GLY A 130 4.93 -10.66 0.97
C GLY A 130 5.70 -11.49 2.01
N ILE A 131 6.84 -11.03 2.53
CA ILE A 131 7.65 -11.79 3.50
C ILE A 131 6.91 -11.95 4.83
N LEU A 132 6.31 -10.88 5.36
CA LEU A 132 5.55 -10.93 6.60
C LEU A 132 4.31 -11.81 6.43
N GLN A 133 3.61 -11.70 5.30
CA GLN A 133 2.44 -12.49 4.99
C GLN A 133 2.77 -13.99 4.94
N ALA A 134 3.87 -14.37 4.26
CA ALA A 134 4.35 -15.76 4.23
C ALA A 134 4.72 -16.27 5.63
N PHE A 135 5.33 -15.45 6.47
CA PHE A 135 5.63 -15.79 7.85
C PHE A 135 4.34 -16.02 8.66
N PHE A 136 3.33 -15.20 8.46
CA PHE A 136 2.04 -15.34 9.13
C PHE A 136 1.26 -16.56 8.64
N ASP A 137 1.28 -16.87 7.34
CA ASP A 137 0.70 -18.09 6.78
C ASP A 137 1.30 -19.34 7.45
N LEU A 138 2.64 -19.39 7.56
CA LEU A 138 3.34 -20.50 8.23
C LEU A 138 3.12 -20.54 9.75
N SER A 139 2.72 -19.43 10.35
CA SER A 139 2.54 -19.28 11.79
C SER A 139 1.07 -19.36 12.23
N ASP A 140 0.15 -19.70 11.34
CA ASP A 140 -1.30 -19.75 11.61
C ASP A 140 -1.85 -18.43 12.17
N VAL A 141 -1.41 -17.31 11.61
CA VAL A 141 -1.88 -15.96 11.95
C VAL A 141 -2.77 -15.44 10.84
N LYS A 142 -4.01 -15.12 11.17
CA LYS A 142 -4.93 -14.46 10.24
C LYS A 142 -4.59 -12.98 10.13
N TYR A 143 -4.54 -12.46 8.89
CA TYR A 143 -4.19 -11.06 8.63
C TYR A 143 -5.05 -10.44 7.53
N THR A 144 -5.11 -9.11 7.48
CA THR A 144 -5.86 -8.36 6.48
C THR A 144 -5.10 -8.16 5.18
N GLY A 145 -5.82 -8.07 4.06
CA GLY A 145 -5.28 -7.71 2.75
C GLY A 145 -4.81 -8.90 1.93
N SER A 146 -3.89 -8.65 1.02
CA SER A 146 -3.44 -9.60 0.01
C SER A 146 -2.53 -10.70 0.56
N PRO A 147 -2.57 -11.93 0.00
CA PRO A 147 -1.66 -13.01 0.36
C PRO A 147 -0.22 -12.72 -0.07
N SER A 148 0.74 -13.46 0.48
CA SER A 148 2.17 -13.29 0.26
C SER A 148 2.56 -13.23 -1.23
N ILE A 149 1.98 -14.11 -2.05
CA ILE A 149 2.24 -14.13 -3.49
C ILE A 149 1.79 -12.83 -4.18
N GLY A 150 0.61 -12.32 -3.84
CA GLY A 150 0.10 -11.07 -4.42
C GLY A 150 0.96 -9.87 -4.03
N CYS A 151 1.36 -9.78 -2.76
CA CYS A 151 2.26 -8.74 -2.27
C CYS A 151 3.62 -8.77 -2.99
N ALA A 152 4.21 -9.96 -3.17
CA ALA A 152 5.49 -10.12 -3.85
C ALA A 152 5.40 -9.72 -5.34
N LEU A 153 4.34 -10.14 -6.04
CA LEU A 153 4.11 -9.77 -7.44
C LEU A 153 3.88 -8.26 -7.62
N ALA A 154 3.15 -7.63 -6.72
CA ALA A 154 2.87 -6.19 -6.77
C ALA A 154 4.12 -5.34 -6.46
N MET A 155 4.98 -5.81 -5.56
CA MET A 155 6.20 -5.10 -5.16
C MET A 155 7.23 -5.05 -6.29
N ASP A 156 7.36 -6.10 -7.09
CA ASP A 156 8.26 -6.18 -8.23
C ASP A 156 7.62 -5.53 -9.47
N LYS A 157 8.09 -4.31 -9.81
CA LYS A 157 7.50 -3.53 -10.91
C LYS A 157 7.69 -4.19 -12.28
N ALA A 158 8.80 -4.84 -12.53
CA ALA A 158 9.06 -5.51 -13.79
C ALA A 158 8.16 -6.73 -13.98
N VAL A 159 7.94 -7.50 -12.92
CA VAL A 159 7.01 -8.63 -12.88
C VAL A 159 5.57 -8.12 -13.03
N SER A 160 5.16 -7.11 -12.26
CA SER A 160 3.83 -6.50 -12.35
C SER A 160 3.52 -6.07 -13.78
N LYS A 161 4.43 -5.32 -14.42
CA LYS A 161 4.28 -4.84 -15.80
C LYS A 161 4.19 -5.98 -16.81
N SER A 162 4.92 -7.07 -16.60
CA SER A 162 4.84 -8.26 -17.43
C SER A 162 3.47 -8.91 -17.35
N LEU A 163 2.90 -9.03 -16.14
CA LEU A 163 1.56 -9.55 -15.93
C LEU A 163 0.47 -8.61 -16.48
N PHE A 164 0.65 -7.30 -16.32
CA PHE A 164 -0.26 -6.31 -16.92
C PHE A 164 -0.30 -6.45 -18.44
N ARG A 165 0.84 -6.54 -19.09
CA ARG A 165 0.93 -6.71 -20.53
C ARG A 165 0.25 -8.01 -21.00
N ASP A 166 0.45 -9.11 -20.29
CA ASP A 166 -0.19 -10.41 -20.60
C ASP A 166 -1.72 -10.34 -20.51
N GLU A 167 -2.25 -9.55 -19.59
CA GLU A 167 -3.69 -9.30 -19.42
C GLU A 167 -4.22 -8.18 -20.33
N GLY A 168 -3.39 -7.65 -21.25
CA GLY A 168 -3.78 -6.56 -22.14
C GLY A 168 -3.97 -5.21 -21.47
N ILE A 169 -3.42 -5.03 -20.28
CA ILE A 169 -3.40 -3.76 -19.55
C ILE A 169 -2.18 -2.97 -20.01
N ASP A 170 -2.44 -1.78 -20.55
CA ASP A 170 -1.37 -0.91 -21.04
C ASP A 170 -0.50 -0.39 -19.87
N THR A 171 0.81 -0.46 -20.05
CA THR A 171 1.82 0.04 -19.11
C THR A 171 2.98 0.67 -19.87
N ALA A 172 3.73 1.56 -19.24
CA ALA A 172 4.90 2.20 -19.84
C ALA A 172 5.89 1.14 -20.35
N LYS A 173 6.48 1.33 -21.52
CA LYS A 173 7.55 0.47 -22.03
C LYS A 173 8.73 0.53 -21.06
N TRP A 174 9.37 -0.59 -20.81
CA TRP A 174 10.46 -0.65 -19.83
C TRP A 174 11.56 -1.62 -20.20
N THR A 175 12.69 -1.47 -19.51
CA THR A 175 13.78 -2.45 -19.42
C THR A 175 14.25 -2.54 -17.98
N VAL A 176 14.88 -3.65 -17.64
CA VAL A 176 15.52 -3.88 -16.34
C VAL A 176 17.02 -3.81 -16.51
N VAL A 177 17.70 -3.15 -15.57
CA VAL A 177 19.16 -3.10 -15.51
C VAL A 177 19.66 -3.53 -14.14
N HIS A 178 20.79 -4.22 -14.13
CA HIS A 178 21.39 -4.74 -12.91
C HIS A 178 22.72 -4.04 -12.62
N ARG A 179 23.04 -3.89 -11.35
CA ARG A 179 24.31 -3.29 -10.92
C ARG A 179 25.50 -4.08 -11.50
N GLY A 180 26.41 -3.34 -12.11
CA GLY A 180 27.59 -3.94 -12.78
C GLY A 180 27.36 -4.41 -14.22
N GLN A 181 26.13 -4.29 -14.74
CA GLN A 181 25.86 -4.55 -16.16
C GLN A 181 26.47 -3.44 -17.01
N PRO A 182 27.22 -3.77 -18.09
CA PRO A 182 27.65 -2.78 -19.06
C PRO A 182 26.46 -2.14 -19.78
N LEU A 183 26.41 -0.82 -19.85
CA LEU A 183 25.34 -0.08 -20.51
C LEU A 183 25.94 0.92 -21.49
N GLU A 184 25.39 1.00 -22.70
CA GLU A 184 25.68 2.07 -23.64
C GLU A 184 24.96 3.36 -23.22
N ALA A 185 25.46 4.53 -23.62
CA ALA A 185 24.89 5.81 -23.21
C ALA A 185 23.46 6.05 -23.70
N ASP A 186 23.06 5.39 -24.78
CA ASP A 186 21.76 5.49 -25.44
C ASP A 186 20.93 4.19 -25.39
N PHE A 187 21.21 3.32 -24.42
CA PHE A 187 20.55 2.00 -24.30
C PHE A 187 19.03 2.08 -24.12
N PHE A 188 18.51 3.23 -23.72
CA PHE A 188 17.07 3.48 -23.59
C PHE A 188 16.71 4.89 -24.07
N PRO A 189 15.59 5.06 -24.80
CA PRO A 189 15.18 6.37 -25.32
C PRO A 189 14.76 7.34 -24.20
N VAL A 190 15.07 8.62 -24.37
CA VAL A 190 14.62 9.70 -23.48
C VAL A 190 13.48 10.49 -24.14
N PRO A 191 12.55 11.11 -23.36
CA PRO A 191 12.55 11.15 -21.90
C PRO A 191 12.16 9.80 -21.27
N CYS A 192 12.81 9.45 -20.17
CA CYS A 192 12.54 8.22 -19.44
C CYS A 192 12.57 8.43 -17.91
N VAL A 193 12.12 7.43 -17.17
CA VAL A 193 12.16 7.40 -15.71
C VAL A 193 13.03 6.26 -15.26
N VAL A 194 14.03 6.54 -14.42
CA VAL A 194 14.86 5.55 -13.74
C VAL A 194 14.35 5.42 -12.31
N LYS A 195 14.08 4.21 -11.86
CA LYS A 195 13.58 3.97 -10.50
C LYS A 195 13.96 2.57 -9.98
N PRO A 196 14.07 2.38 -8.66
CA PRO A 196 14.20 1.07 -8.05
C PRO A 196 13.06 0.13 -8.48
N ASN A 197 13.36 -1.15 -8.71
CA ASN A 197 12.36 -2.13 -9.15
C ASN A 197 11.34 -2.45 -8.05
N SER A 198 11.80 -2.58 -6.79
CA SER A 198 10.95 -2.90 -5.63
C SER A 198 10.80 -1.75 -4.62
N GLY A 199 11.24 -0.56 -4.96
CA GLY A 199 11.09 0.64 -4.13
C GLY A 199 9.69 1.24 -4.16
N GLY A 200 9.33 1.96 -3.09
CA GLY A 200 8.10 2.72 -2.95
C GLY A 200 8.33 4.22 -2.74
N SER A 201 7.23 4.98 -2.55
CA SER A 201 7.24 6.41 -2.16
C SER A 201 8.10 7.33 -3.01
N SER A 202 8.30 7.02 -4.28
CA SER A 202 9.12 7.78 -5.22
C SER A 202 10.60 7.96 -4.79
N ILE A 203 11.09 7.14 -3.86
CA ILE A 203 12.49 7.17 -3.41
C ILE A 203 13.37 6.58 -4.53
N GLY A 204 14.45 7.32 -4.88
CA GLY A 204 15.37 6.90 -5.94
C GLY A 204 14.82 7.04 -7.37
N VAL A 205 13.70 7.75 -7.56
CA VAL A 205 13.11 8.02 -8.88
C VAL A 205 13.79 9.24 -9.50
N THR A 206 14.24 9.10 -10.76
CA THR A 206 14.85 10.17 -11.53
C THR A 206 14.23 10.25 -12.92
N ILE A 207 13.72 11.43 -13.29
CA ILE A 207 13.25 11.72 -14.67
C ILE A 207 14.44 12.18 -15.49
N VAL A 208 14.77 11.45 -16.54
CA VAL A 208 15.87 11.73 -17.45
C VAL A 208 15.31 12.29 -18.75
N ARG A 209 15.76 13.49 -19.11
CA ARG A 209 15.33 14.21 -20.32
C ARG A 209 16.42 14.33 -21.38
N ASP A 210 17.63 14.03 -21.00
CA ASP A 210 18.85 14.16 -21.82
C ASP A 210 19.64 12.85 -21.78
N PRO A 211 20.01 12.24 -22.94
CA PRO A 211 20.71 10.97 -23.00
C PRO A 211 22.02 10.95 -22.20
N GLN A 212 22.71 12.09 -22.12
CA GLN A 212 24.01 12.19 -21.42
C GLN A 212 23.87 12.00 -19.91
N SER A 213 22.70 12.29 -19.34
CA SER A 213 22.41 12.12 -17.92
C SER A 213 21.89 10.73 -17.54
N LEU A 214 21.59 9.86 -18.52
CA LEU A 214 20.98 8.54 -18.26
C LEU A 214 21.87 7.63 -17.40
N LEU A 215 23.13 7.50 -17.73
CA LEU A 215 24.07 6.67 -16.96
C LEU A 215 24.29 7.22 -15.54
N ALA A 216 24.32 8.53 -15.38
CA ALA A 216 24.43 9.14 -14.06
C ALA A 216 23.19 8.85 -13.19
N ALA A 217 21.99 8.95 -13.77
CA ALA A 217 20.74 8.61 -13.09
C ALA A 217 20.68 7.13 -12.69
N VAL A 218 21.12 6.22 -13.55
CA VAL A 218 21.23 4.78 -13.25
C VAL A 218 22.21 4.54 -12.10
N ASN A 219 23.40 5.16 -12.13
CA ASN A 219 24.37 5.01 -11.05
C ASN A 219 23.86 5.55 -9.72
N GLU A 220 23.11 6.64 -9.73
CA GLU A 220 22.45 7.16 -8.52
C GLU A 220 21.36 6.19 -8.02
N GLY A 221 20.52 5.64 -8.92
CA GLY A 221 19.51 4.64 -8.58
C GLY A 221 20.09 3.39 -7.92
N PHE A 222 21.28 2.94 -8.36
CA PHE A 222 21.99 1.82 -7.75
C PHE A 222 22.47 2.05 -6.31
N ARG A 223 22.36 3.25 -5.77
CA ARG A 223 22.57 3.49 -4.33
C ARG A 223 21.42 2.94 -3.48
N TYR A 224 20.24 2.83 -4.06
CA TYR A 224 19.03 2.36 -3.39
C TYR A 224 18.79 0.87 -3.57
N GLU A 225 19.00 0.35 -4.79
CA GLU A 225 18.73 -1.05 -5.11
C GLU A 225 19.73 -1.58 -6.15
N SER A 226 19.91 -2.90 -6.20
CA SER A 226 20.80 -3.55 -7.20
C SER A 226 20.12 -3.79 -8.54
N GLU A 227 18.81 -3.66 -8.60
CA GLU A 227 17.99 -3.82 -9.79
C GLU A 227 17.11 -2.59 -10.00
N LEU A 228 17.20 -1.99 -11.19
CA LEU A 228 16.43 -0.82 -11.55
C LEU A 228 15.56 -1.10 -12.75
N ILE A 229 14.41 -0.44 -12.77
CA ILE A 229 13.57 -0.38 -13.95
C ILE A 229 13.72 1.01 -14.61
N ILE A 230 13.93 1.02 -15.92
CA ILE A 230 13.92 2.22 -16.74
C ILE A 230 12.70 2.14 -17.62
N GLU A 231 11.86 3.15 -17.60
CA GLU A 231 10.61 3.17 -18.33
C GLU A 231 10.40 4.47 -19.12
N GLU A 232 9.61 4.40 -20.20
CA GLU A 232 9.23 5.61 -20.94
C GLU A 232 8.55 6.62 -20.02
N TYR A 233 8.88 7.90 -20.20
CA TYR A 233 8.21 8.98 -19.50
C TYR A 233 6.85 9.24 -20.15
N VAL A 234 5.78 8.97 -19.42
CA VAL A 234 4.40 9.19 -19.86
C VAL A 234 3.86 10.48 -19.24
N CYS A 235 3.38 11.39 -20.07
CA CYS A 235 2.66 12.59 -19.64
C CYS A 235 1.16 12.30 -19.57
N GLY A 236 0.51 12.69 -18.48
CA GLY A 236 -0.91 12.49 -18.34
C GLY A 236 -1.47 12.98 -17.00
N ILE A 237 -2.77 12.84 -16.84
CA ILE A 237 -3.46 13.06 -15.56
C ILE A 237 -3.18 11.85 -14.68
N GLU A 238 -2.68 12.09 -13.46
CA GLU A 238 -2.46 11.03 -12.49
C GLU A 238 -3.79 10.67 -11.80
N LEU A 239 -4.13 9.39 -11.88
CA LEU A 239 -5.38 8.83 -11.36
C LEU A 239 -5.06 7.66 -10.43
N SER A 240 -5.81 7.56 -9.36
CA SER A 240 -5.77 6.42 -8.48
C SER A 240 -7.13 5.73 -8.44
N ALA A 241 -7.10 4.41 -8.39
CA ALA A 241 -8.27 3.55 -8.33
C ALA A 241 -8.16 2.59 -7.14
N GLY A 242 -8.88 2.85 -6.07
CA GLY A 242 -9.07 1.88 -5.01
C GLY A 242 -9.87 0.68 -5.51
N VAL A 243 -9.44 -0.53 -5.18
CA VAL A 243 -10.18 -1.77 -5.44
C VAL A 243 -10.50 -2.41 -4.10
N LEU A 244 -11.75 -2.79 -3.86
CA LEU A 244 -12.23 -3.32 -2.59
C LEU A 244 -13.18 -4.48 -2.82
N GLY A 245 -13.13 -5.49 -1.95
CA GLY A 245 -13.97 -6.68 -1.97
C GLY A 245 -13.22 -7.95 -2.33
N CYS A 246 -13.94 -9.05 -2.47
CA CYS A 246 -13.39 -10.35 -2.84
C CYS A 246 -14.35 -11.11 -3.77
N GLY A 247 -13.82 -12.02 -4.59
CA GLY A 247 -14.62 -12.85 -5.50
C GLY A 247 -15.49 -12.00 -6.43
N ASP A 248 -16.81 -12.28 -6.44
CA ASP A 248 -17.79 -11.57 -7.26
C ASP A 248 -18.16 -10.17 -6.73
N GLU A 249 -17.86 -9.89 -5.46
CA GLU A 249 -18.07 -8.58 -4.85
C GLU A 249 -16.93 -7.59 -5.11
N LEU A 250 -15.85 -8.03 -5.75
CA LEU A 250 -14.69 -7.19 -6.06
C LEU A 250 -15.05 -6.04 -7.00
N SER A 251 -14.75 -4.81 -6.62
CA SER A 251 -15.09 -3.63 -7.40
C SER A 251 -14.11 -2.49 -7.19
N ALA A 252 -13.87 -1.72 -8.26
CA ALA A 252 -13.11 -0.48 -8.16
C ALA A 252 -13.98 0.65 -7.62
N LEU A 253 -13.45 1.44 -6.71
CA LEU A 253 -14.07 2.64 -6.12
C LEU A 253 -14.12 3.81 -7.13
N PRO A 254 -14.78 4.92 -6.82
CA PRO A 254 -14.67 6.14 -7.63
C PRO A 254 -13.22 6.59 -7.75
N LEU A 255 -12.78 6.91 -8.97
CA LEU A 255 -11.41 7.33 -9.22
C LEU A 255 -11.12 8.67 -8.55
N ILE A 256 -9.89 8.82 -8.05
CA ILE A 256 -9.35 10.06 -7.54
C ILE A 256 -8.30 10.63 -8.50
N GLU A 257 -8.42 11.91 -8.83
CA GLU A 257 -7.45 12.66 -9.62
C GLU A 257 -6.46 13.33 -8.68
N ILE A 258 -5.17 13.13 -8.94
CA ILE A 258 -4.06 13.68 -8.17
C ILE A 258 -3.46 14.85 -8.96
N VAL A 259 -3.56 16.05 -8.41
CA VAL A 259 -3.09 17.28 -9.06
C VAL A 259 -1.97 17.91 -8.21
N PRO A 260 -0.70 17.61 -8.50
CA PRO A 260 0.42 18.27 -7.82
C PRO A 260 0.42 19.77 -8.13
N LYS A 261 0.57 20.63 -7.12
CA LYS A 261 0.62 22.09 -7.30
C LYS A 261 1.95 22.57 -7.86
N HIS A 262 3.01 21.78 -7.64
CA HIS A 262 4.35 22.09 -8.10
C HIS A 262 5.06 20.79 -8.52
N GLY A 263 5.54 20.72 -9.75
CA GLY A 263 6.45 19.66 -10.22
C GLY A 263 5.86 18.25 -10.30
N PHE A 264 6.60 17.27 -9.79
CA PHE A 264 6.29 15.84 -9.84
C PHE A 264 5.74 15.37 -8.49
N TYR A 265 4.82 14.40 -8.49
CA TYR A 265 4.24 13.82 -7.27
C TYR A 265 5.27 12.94 -6.55
N ASP A 266 6.12 13.56 -5.76
CA ASP A 266 7.16 12.92 -4.96
C ASP A 266 6.72 12.64 -3.50
N TYR A 267 7.67 12.19 -2.68
CA TYR A 267 7.45 11.90 -1.26
C TYR A 267 6.86 13.10 -0.49
N GLN A 268 7.34 14.32 -0.75
CA GLN A 268 6.85 15.52 -0.07
C GLN A 268 5.40 15.84 -0.45
N HIS A 269 5.06 15.69 -1.72
CA HIS A 269 3.70 15.89 -2.22
C HIS A 269 2.70 14.88 -1.65
N LYS A 270 3.15 13.66 -1.32
CA LYS A 270 2.30 12.59 -0.75
C LYS A 270 1.91 12.84 0.70
N TYR A 271 2.78 13.46 1.49
CA TYR A 271 2.59 13.52 2.95
C TYR A 271 2.46 14.94 3.52
N GLN A 272 2.75 15.99 2.75
CA GLN A 272 2.59 17.39 3.20
C GLN A 272 1.24 17.97 2.76
N LYS A 273 0.46 18.44 3.75
CA LYS A 273 -0.85 19.06 3.48
C LYS A 273 -0.72 20.28 2.58
N GLY A 274 -1.56 20.34 1.54
CA GLY A 274 -1.68 21.51 0.68
C GLY A 274 -0.76 21.53 -0.54
N TRP A 275 0.08 20.51 -0.75
CA TRP A 275 0.97 20.39 -1.91
C TRP A 275 0.30 19.70 -3.12
N THR A 276 -0.76 18.99 -2.86
CA THR A 276 -1.52 18.26 -3.88
C THR A 276 -3.01 18.50 -3.67
N ASP A 277 -3.75 18.69 -4.74
CA ASP A 277 -5.22 18.65 -4.72
C ASP A 277 -5.66 17.25 -5.14
N GLU A 278 -6.53 16.65 -4.34
CA GLU A 278 -7.08 15.32 -4.53
C GLU A 278 -8.57 15.45 -4.84
N ILE A 279 -8.98 15.11 -6.05
CA ILE A 279 -10.32 15.38 -6.57
C ILE A 279 -11.08 14.08 -6.78
N VAL A 280 -12.12 13.85 -5.99
CA VAL A 280 -12.98 12.65 -6.05
C VAL A 280 -14.44 13.06 -6.27
N PRO A 281 -15.12 12.57 -7.32
CA PRO A 281 -14.59 11.75 -8.42
C PRO A 281 -13.67 12.55 -9.36
N ALA A 282 -12.76 11.86 -10.03
CA ALA A 282 -11.86 12.43 -11.02
C ALA A 282 -12.62 13.15 -12.14
N ARG A 283 -12.05 14.24 -12.67
CA ARG A 283 -12.66 15.11 -13.70
C ARG A 283 -12.46 14.56 -15.12
N ILE A 284 -12.86 13.32 -15.35
CA ILE A 284 -12.80 12.63 -16.64
C ILE A 284 -14.17 12.13 -17.05
N SER A 285 -14.33 11.71 -18.30
CA SER A 285 -15.62 11.19 -18.80
C SER A 285 -16.03 9.89 -18.09
N GLU A 286 -17.34 9.61 -18.06
CA GLU A 286 -17.88 8.39 -17.46
C GLU A 286 -17.34 7.12 -18.14
N ASP A 287 -17.15 7.16 -19.47
CA ASP A 287 -16.62 6.02 -20.23
C ASP A 287 -15.15 5.73 -19.86
N LEU A 288 -14.31 6.77 -19.73
CA LEU A 288 -12.94 6.63 -19.26
C LEU A 288 -12.90 6.14 -17.82
N THR A 289 -13.78 6.65 -16.97
CA THR A 289 -13.91 6.20 -15.59
C THR A 289 -14.18 4.68 -15.52
N LYS A 290 -15.20 4.21 -16.25
CA LYS A 290 -15.55 2.78 -16.31
C LYS A 290 -14.42 1.94 -16.89
N LYS A 291 -13.76 2.42 -17.95
CA LYS A 291 -12.59 1.75 -18.53
C LYS A 291 -11.49 1.56 -17.52
N ILE A 292 -11.08 2.63 -16.82
CA ILE A 292 -9.98 2.59 -15.85
C ILE A 292 -10.37 1.74 -14.63
N GLN A 293 -11.60 1.82 -14.15
CA GLN A 293 -12.11 0.94 -13.09
C GLN A 293 -12.04 -0.54 -13.49
N THR A 294 -12.37 -0.88 -14.72
CA THR A 294 -12.26 -2.25 -15.24
C THR A 294 -10.80 -2.69 -15.30
N LEU A 295 -9.89 -1.83 -15.79
CA LEU A 295 -8.46 -2.12 -15.84
C LEU A 295 -7.87 -2.30 -14.43
N ALA A 296 -8.30 -1.49 -13.44
CA ALA A 296 -7.87 -1.62 -12.05
C ALA A 296 -8.25 -2.98 -11.45
N VAL A 297 -9.48 -3.45 -11.68
CA VAL A 297 -9.93 -4.79 -11.25
C VAL A 297 -9.15 -5.88 -11.98
N SER A 298 -8.85 -5.73 -13.27
CA SER A 298 -8.04 -6.68 -14.04
C SER A 298 -6.60 -6.73 -13.50
N ALA A 299 -5.97 -5.58 -13.23
CA ALA A 299 -4.64 -5.50 -12.64
C ALA A 299 -4.58 -6.16 -11.26
N PHE A 300 -5.59 -5.91 -10.43
CA PHE A 300 -5.73 -6.52 -9.12
C PHE A 300 -5.77 -8.07 -9.21
N ARG A 301 -6.54 -8.61 -10.16
CA ARG A 301 -6.64 -10.07 -10.39
C ARG A 301 -5.36 -10.65 -10.98
N ALA A 302 -4.74 -9.96 -11.93
CA ALA A 302 -3.47 -10.37 -12.56
C ALA A 302 -2.36 -10.56 -11.52
N LEU A 303 -2.31 -9.68 -10.53
CA LEU A 303 -1.37 -9.74 -9.43
C LEU A 303 -1.81 -10.66 -8.27
N LYS A 304 -2.92 -11.37 -8.40
CA LYS A 304 -3.48 -12.25 -7.34
C LYS A 304 -3.68 -11.52 -6.01
N LEU A 305 -4.07 -10.25 -6.08
CA LEU A 305 -4.40 -9.47 -4.90
C LEU A 305 -5.75 -9.90 -4.32
N ASP A 306 -5.98 -9.56 -3.06
CA ASP A 306 -7.21 -9.87 -2.36
C ASP A 306 -7.61 -8.73 -1.42
N VAL A 307 -8.88 -8.63 -1.11
CA VAL A 307 -9.54 -7.71 -0.19
C VAL A 307 -9.46 -6.25 -0.62
N TYR A 308 -8.29 -5.65 -0.71
CA TYR A 308 -8.13 -4.26 -1.12
C TYR A 308 -6.73 -3.97 -1.65
N ALA A 309 -6.65 -3.01 -2.54
CA ALA A 309 -5.41 -2.41 -3.03
C ALA A 309 -5.73 -1.07 -3.71
N ARG A 310 -4.70 -0.32 -4.06
CA ARG A 310 -4.78 0.87 -4.88
C ARG A 310 -3.98 0.65 -6.16
N VAL A 311 -4.60 0.91 -7.30
CA VAL A 311 -3.95 0.79 -8.62
C VAL A 311 -3.83 2.19 -9.22
N ASP A 312 -2.61 2.58 -9.59
CA ASP A 312 -2.31 3.94 -10.04
C ASP A 312 -2.12 3.98 -11.56
N PHE A 313 -2.66 5.01 -12.20
CA PHE A 313 -2.68 5.20 -13.63
C PHE A 313 -2.23 6.59 -14.05
N LEU A 314 -1.70 6.71 -15.27
CA LEU A 314 -1.61 7.96 -16.02
C LEU A 314 -2.58 7.90 -17.20
N LEU A 315 -3.43 8.92 -17.33
CA LEU A 315 -4.32 9.08 -18.47
C LEU A 315 -3.74 10.14 -19.41
N THR A 316 -3.27 9.71 -20.58
CA THR A 316 -2.71 10.63 -21.57
C THR A 316 -3.80 11.48 -22.26
N PRO A 317 -3.45 12.61 -22.89
CA PRO A 317 -4.40 13.44 -23.64
C PRO A 317 -5.15 12.67 -24.76
N GLU A 318 -4.53 11.63 -25.31
CA GLU A 318 -5.11 10.76 -26.33
C GLU A 318 -6.06 9.70 -25.78
N GLY A 319 -6.25 9.63 -24.44
CA GLY A 319 -7.12 8.67 -23.77
C GLY A 319 -6.47 7.29 -23.54
N ARG A 320 -5.14 7.19 -23.61
CA ARG A 320 -4.37 6.01 -23.20
C ARG A 320 -4.31 5.97 -21.69
N ALA A 321 -4.82 4.91 -21.08
CA ALA A 321 -4.74 4.67 -19.64
C ALA A 321 -3.55 3.74 -19.33
N VAL A 322 -2.48 4.29 -18.80
CA VAL A 322 -1.22 3.58 -18.53
C VAL A 322 -1.17 3.19 -17.05
N CYS A 323 -1.20 1.89 -16.76
CA CYS A 323 -1.07 1.38 -15.41
C CYS A 323 0.39 1.51 -14.93
N LEU A 324 0.58 2.14 -13.78
CA LEU A 324 1.90 2.37 -13.19
C LEU A 324 2.30 1.24 -12.25
N GLU A 325 1.48 1.02 -11.22
CA GLU A 325 1.73 0.07 -10.14
C GLU A 325 0.45 -0.25 -9.36
N ALA A 326 0.51 -1.28 -8.51
CA ALA A 326 -0.50 -1.58 -7.51
C ALA A 326 0.13 -1.57 -6.11
N ASN A 327 -0.54 -0.89 -5.17
CA ASN A 327 -0.12 -0.77 -3.77
C ASN A 327 -1.01 -1.67 -2.91
N THR A 328 -0.42 -2.65 -2.23
CA THR A 328 -1.13 -3.68 -1.47
C THR A 328 -1.53 -3.24 -0.07
N LEU A 329 -0.78 -2.32 0.53
CA LEU A 329 -1.10 -1.66 1.79
C LEU A 329 -1.13 -0.14 1.58
N PRO A 330 -2.13 0.38 0.83
CA PRO A 330 -2.24 1.80 0.58
C PRO A 330 -2.45 2.56 1.88
N GLY A 331 -2.13 3.86 1.88
CA GLY A 331 -2.36 4.74 3.02
C GLY A 331 -3.80 4.62 3.52
N MET A 332 -3.94 4.44 4.83
CA MET A 332 -5.22 4.23 5.51
C MET A 332 -5.46 5.27 6.62
N THR A 333 -5.00 6.51 6.42
CA THR A 333 -5.51 7.64 7.22
C THR A 333 -6.80 8.16 6.60
N PRO A 334 -7.68 8.84 7.34
CA PRO A 334 -8.92 9.40 6.78
C PRO A 334 -8.72 10.33 5.57
N THR A 335 -7.54 10.93 5.45
CA THR A 335 -7.16 11.81 4.33
C THR A 335 -6.38 11.08 3.22
N SER A 336 -6.15 9.78 3.34
CA SER A 336 -5.53 8.99 2.29
C SER A 336 -6.49 8.72 1.13
N LEU A 337 -5.96 8.40 -0.05
CA LEU A 337 -6.73 8.28 -1.29
C LEU A 337 -7.85 7.24 -1.19
N LEU A 338 -7.54 6.01 -0.77
CA LEU A 338 -8.53 4.93 -0.67
C LEU A 338 -9.69 5.25 0.28
N PRO A 339 -9.49 5.76 1.52
CA PRO A 339 -10.58 6.21 2.37
C PRO A 339 -11.43 7.33 1.76
N GLN A 340 -10.83 8.29 1.05
CA GLN A 340 -11.57 9.35 0.36
C GLN A 340 -12.46 8.79 -0.76
N GLU A 341 -11.97 7.83 -1.54
CA GLU A 341 -12.74 7.13 -2.56
C GLU A 341 -13.91 6.34 -1.94
N ALA A 342 -13.68 5.65 -0.82
CA ALA A 342 -14.70 4.90 -0.09
C ALA A 342 -15.80 5.80 0.48
N GLU A 343 -15.45 6.98 1.00
CA GLU A 343 -16.41 7.95 1.52
C GLU A 343 -17.41 8.40 0.45
N LYS A 344 -16.98 8.52 -0.83
CA LYS A 344 -17.85 8.91 -1.95
C LYS A 344 -18.96 7.90 -2.25
N ILE A 345 -18.80 6.65 -1.85
CA ILE A 345 -19.84 5.63 -1.95
C ILE A 345 -20.67 5.48 -0.65
N GLY A 346 -20.39 6.31 0.35
CA GLY A 346 -21.07 6.30 1.65
C GLY A 346 -20.49 5.29 2.65
N LEU A 347 -19.27 4.82 2.42
CA LEU A 347 -18.53 3.96 3.32
C LEU A 347 -17.57 4.83 4.16
N ASP A 348 -17.98 5.18 5.38
CA ASP A 348 -17.17 5.96 6.30
C ASP A 348 -15.88 5.21 6.71
N TYR A 349 -14.93 5.95 7.26
CA TYR A 349 -13.58 5.42 7.58
C TYR A 349 -13.63 4.21 8.53
N ALA A 350 -14.42 4.26 9.59
CA ALA A 350 -14.51 3.16 10.55
C ALA A 350 -15.18 1.93 9.92
N SER A 351 -16.21 2.14 9.09
CA SER A 351 -16.87 1.09 8.32
C SER A 351 -15.94 0.49 7.25
N LEU A 352 -15.06 1.29 6.64
CA LEU A 352 -14.04 0.79 5.71
C LEU A 352 -13.05 -0.15 6.43
N CYS A 353 -12.52 0.25 7.59
CA CYS A 353 -11.61 -0.59 8.38
C CYS A 353 -12.29 -1.93 8.76
N GLU A 354 -13.53 -1.89 9.24
CA GLU A 354 -14.32 -3.08 9.57
C GLU A 354 -14.61 -3.96 8.33
N THR A 355 -14.90 -3.34 7.19
CA THR A 355 -15.12 -4.03 5.90
C THR A 355 -13.87 -4.79 5.46
N ILE A 356 -12.69 -4.17 5.56
CA ILE A 356 -11.40 -4.81 5.25
C ILE A 356 -11.19 -6.03 6.16
N VAL A 357 -11.44 -5.93 7.45
CA VAL A 357 -11.38 -7.06 8.39
C VAL A 357 -12.33 -8.18 7.96
N SER A 358 -13.59 -7.84 7.71
CA SER A 358 -14.62 -8.82 7.35
C SER A 358 -14.33 -9.57 6.04
N HIS A 359 -13.87 -8.86 5.00
CA HIS A 359 -13.49 -9.50 3.74
C HIS A 359 -12.25 -10.38 3.90
N SER A 360 -11.27 -9.95 4.70
CA SER A 360 -10.06 -10.72 4.96
C SER A 360 -10.37 -12.05 5.66
N LEU A 361 -11.26 -12.03 6.65
CA LEU A 361 -11.68 -13.24 7.36
C LEU A 361 -12.41 -14.23 6.44
N GLY A 362 -13.17 -13.76 5.46
CA GLY A 362 -13.83 -14.59 4.46
C GLY A 362 -12.88 -15.44 3.61
N ARG A 363 -11.57 -15.14 3.60
CA ARG A 363 -10.54 -15.98 2.97
C ARG A 363 -10.31 -17.26 3.78
N TYR A 364 -10.28 -17.14 5.10
CA TYR A 364 -10.01 -18.25 6.03
C TYR A 364 -11.23 -19.13 6.30
N ASP A 365 -12.44 -18.67 5.95
CA ASP A 365 -13.67 -19.47 6.06
C ASP A 365 -13.82 -20.50 4.93
N LYS A 366 -12.96 -20.45 3.90
CA LYS A 366 -13.01 -21.30 2.71
C LYS A 366 -12.05 -22.48 2.73
N GLU A 367 -11.16 -22.50 3.73
CA GLU A 367 -10.25 -23.62 4.02
C GLU A 367 -10.82 -24.53 5.09
#